data_e1a36d43d85f83eed2baff55f7a17c41
#
_entry.id   e1a36d43d85f83eed2baff55f7a17c41
#
_cell.length_a   1.000
_cell.length_b   1.000
_cell.length_c   1.000
_cell.angle_alpha   90.00
_cell.angle_beta   90.00
_cell.angle_gamma   90.00
#
_symmetry.space_group_name_H-M   'P 1'
#
loop_
_entity.id
_entity.type
_entity.pdbx_description
1 polymer ?
#
loop_
_entity_poly.entity_id
_entity_poly.type
_entity_poly.pdbx_seq_one_letter_code
_entity_poly.pdbx_strand_id
1 'polypeptide(L)'
;MNDYKPYKQLKQKQKAKVVERMYKELHQFFSDNQRFPDTPDEHELLARQIFSHIPYHVSFDEFYAVYNKKHSAIEQRLAEKGLPEHLLHREEHSE
;
A
#
# COMPACT_ATOMS: atom_id res chain seq x y z
N MET A 1 -1.66 -20.37 -18.92
CA MET A 1 -1.32 -19.04 -19.44
C MET A 1 -1.45 -18.00 -18.36
N ASN A 2 -0.47 -17.16 -18.26
CA ASN A 2 -0.41 -16.20 -17.20
C ASN A 2 -0.89 -14.84 -17.69
N ASP A 3 -1.88 -14.26 -17.02
CA ASP A 3 -2.44 -12.97 -17.43
C ASP A 3 -1.85 -11.81 -16.64
N TYR A 4 -0.87 -12.07 -15.80
CA TYR A 4 -0.30 -11.00 -14.99
C TYR A 4 0.55 -10.07 -15.84
N LYS A 5 0.51 -8.80 -15.49
CA LYS A 5 1.38 -7.79 -16.09
C LYS A 5 2.48 -7.44 -15.12
N PRO A 6 3.68 -7.10 -15.61
CA PRO A 6 4.68 -6.52 -14.72
C PRO A 6 4.14 -5.23 -14.12
N TYR A 7 4.46 -5.00 -12.85
CA TYR A 7 3.99 -3.80 -12.16
C TYR A 7 4.36 -2.54 -12.92
N LYS A 8 5.56 -2.51 -13.49
CA LYS A 8 6.03 -1.31 -14.19
C LYS A 8 5.18 -0.96 -15.40
N GLN A 9 4.38 -1.90 -15.90
CA GLN A 9 3.50 -1.63 -17.04
C GLN A 9 2.17 -1.03 -16.64
N LEU A 10 1.88 -0.96 -15.36
CA LEU A 10 0.67 -0.29 -14.91
C LEU A 10 0.74 1.19 -15.27
N LYS A 11 -0.43 1.77 -15.54
CA LYS A 11 -0.50 3.20 -15.80
C LYS A 11 -0.21 3.98 -14.53
N GLN A 12 0.20 5.24 -14.70
CA GLN A 12 0.55 6.07 -13.54
C GLN A 12 -0.60 6.17 -12.54
N LYS A 13 -1.83 6.31 -13.05
CA LYS A 13 -2.99 6.38 -12.16
C LYS A 13 -3.14 5.09 -11.36
N GLN A 14 -2.87 3.96 -11.99
CA GLN A 14 -2.99 2.67 -11.32
C GLN A 14 -1.90 2.52 -10.26
N LYS A 15 -0.68 2.93 -10.59
CA LYS A 15 0.40 2.90 -9.60
C LYS A 15 0.10 3.81 -8.42
N ALA A 16 -0.48 4.97 -8.68
CA ALA A 16 -0.85 5.89 -7.61
C ALA A 16 -1.89 5.27 -6.68
N LYS A 17 -2.85 4.53 -7.25
CA LYS A 17 -3.85 3.87 -6.42
C LYS A 17 -3.23 2.80 -5.53
N VAL A 18 -2.24 2.08 -6.03
CA VAL A 18 -1.55 1.09 -5.22
C VAL A 18 -0.86 1.78 -4.05
N VAL A 19 -0.16 2.88 -4.30
CA VAL A 19 0.52 3.60 -3.24
C VAL A 19 -0.47 4.18 -2.24
N GLU A 20 -1.61 4.69 -2.72
CA GLU A 20 -2.65 5.19 -1.82
C GLU A 20 -3.10 4.09 -0.86
N ARG A 21 -3.30 2.89 -1.37
CA ARG A 21 -3.73 1.79 -0.52
C ARG A 21 -2.65 1.44 0.50
N MET A 22 -1.38 1.51 0.10
CA MET A 22 -0.31 1.28 1.05
C MET A 22 -0.34 2.30 2.18
N TYR A 23 -0.53 3.59 1.85
CA TYR A 23 -0.64 4.61 2.87
C TYR A 23 -1.77 4.31 3.85
N LYS A 24 -2.94 3.96 3.31
CA LYS A 24 -4.10 3.73 4.16
C LYS A 24 -3.91 2.53 5.07
N GLU A 25 -3.37 1.45 4.53
CA GLU A 25 -3.23 0.25 5.34
C GLU A 25 -2.12 0.39 6.37
N LEU A 26 -1.02 1.04 6.02
CA LEU A 26 0.04 1.29 7.01
C LEU A 26 -0.45 2.23 8.09
N HIS A 27 -1.22 3.24 7.72
CA HIS A 27 -1.80 4.16 8.70
C HIS A 27 -2.75 3.41 9.63
N GLN A 28 -3.57 2.52 9.08
CA GLN A 28 -4.49 1.74 9.89
C GLN A 28 -3.73 0.84 10.85
N PHE A 29 -2.66 0.21 10.38
CA PHE A 29 -1.85 -0.63 11.24
C PHE A 29 -1.30 0.18 12.41
N PHE A 30 -0.79 1.37 12.13
CA PHE A 30 -0.26 2.22 13.19
C PHE A 30 -1.34 2.63 14.17
N SER A 31 -2.53 2.95 13.68
CA SER A 31 -3.65 3.31 14.54
C SER A 31 -4.02 2.16 15.47
N ASP A 32 -3.99 0.94 14.95
CA ASP A 32 -4.41 -0.21 15.71
C ASP A 32 -3.36 -0.69 16.70
N ASN A 33 -2.08 -0.50 16.38
CA ASN A 33 -0.99 -1.10 17.15
C ASN A 33 -0.04 -0.11 17.78
N GLN A 34 -0.18 1.15 17.47
CA GLN A 34 0.68 2.23 17.96
C GLN A 34 2.12 2.05 17.52
N ARG A 35 2.32 1.32 16.43
CA ARG A 35 3.63 1.13 15.80
C ARG A 35 3.41 0.62 14.39
N PHE A 36 4.46 0.69 13.58
CA PHE A 36 4.42 0.12 12.23
C PHE A 36 4.88 -1.33 12.28
N PRO A 37 4.58 -2.13 11.24
CA PRO A 37 5.08 -3.50 11.19
C PRO A 37 6.60 -3.51 11.27
N ASP A 38 7.16 -4.45 12.02
CA ASP A 38 8.61 -4.52 12.13
C ASP A 38 9.15 -5.94 12.02
N THR A 39 8.32 -6.93 11.77
CA THR A 39 8.80 -8.27 11.51
C THR A 39 8.44 -8.67 10.09
N PRO A 40 9.21 -9.61 9.49
CA PRO A 40 8.86 -10.07 8.15
C PRO A 40 7.45 -10.62 8.06
N ASP A 41 6.99 -11.33 9.09
CA ASP A 41 5.65 -11.90 9.07
C ASP A 41 4.59 -10.81 9.05
N GLU A 42 4.78 -9.76 9.85
CA GLU A 42 3.82 -8.67 9.87
C GLU A 42 3.78 -7.95 8.54
N HIS A 43 4.94 -7.73 7.94
CA HIS A 43 5.00 -7.07 6.64
C HIS A 43 4.34 -7.91 5.56
N GLU A 44 4.58 -9.22 5.57
CA GLU A 44 3.96 -10.06 4.56
C GLU A 44 2.46 -10.11 4.73
N LEU A 45 1.98 -10.23 5.97
CA LEU A 45 0.55 -10.26 6.21
C LEU A 45 -0.11 -8.97 5.74
N LEU A 46 0.49 -7.84 6.08
CA LEU A 46 -0.05 -6.57 5.66
C LEU A 46 0.00 -6.41 4.15
N ALA A 47 1.10 -6.84 3.53
CA ALA A 47 1.20 -6.76 2.08
C ALA A 47 0.11 -7.58 1.40
N ARG A 48 -0.22 -8.74 1.96
CA ARG A 48 -1.29 -9.55 1.39
C ARG A 48 -2.65 -8.88 1.54
N GLN A 49 -2.87 -8.21 2.66
CA GLN A 49 -4.10 -7.45 2.85
C GLN A 49 -4.20 -6.32 1.83
N ILE A 50 -3.11 -5.59 1.63
CA ILE A 50 -3.11 -4.52 0.63
C ILE A 50 -3.37 -5.11 -0.76
N PHE A 51 -2.70 -6.20 -1.08
CA PHE A 51 -2.82 -6.82 -2.38
C PHE A 51 -4.25 -7.24 -2.68
N SER A 52 -4.98 -7.68 -1.66
CA SER A 52 -6.35 -8.11 -1.86
C SER A 52 -7.27 -6.97 -2.29
N HIS A 53 -6.85 -5.73 -2.11
CA HIS A 53 -7.63 -4.57 -2.54
C HIS A 53 -7.16 -4.00 -3.86
N ILE A 54 -6.20 -4.64 -4.50
CA ILE A 54 -5.66 -4.14 -5.77
C ILE A 54 -6.38 -4.85 -6.91
N PRO A 55 -7.12 -4.11 -7.75
CA PRO A 55 -7.91 -4.75 -8.80
C PRO A 55 -7.15 -4.99 -10.09
N TYR A 56 -5.84 -4.87 -10.07
CA TYR A 56 -5.05 -4.99 -11.28
C TYR A 56 -4.39 -6.36 -11.35
N HIS A 57 -4.13 -6.82 -12.56
CA HIS A 57 -3.56 -8.15 -12.77
C HIS A 57 -2.05 -8.10 -12.66
N VAL A 58 -1.56 -7.96 -11.45
CA VAL A 58 -0.12 -8.10 -11.17
C VAL A 58 0.03 -9.24 -10.16
N SER A 59 1.17 -9.91 -10.20
CA SER A 59 1.40 -11.01 -9.26
C SER A 59 1.71 -10.45 -7.88
N PHE A 60 1.47 -11.27 -6.86
CA PHE A 60 1.82 -10.87 -5.52
C PHE A 60 3.32 -10.61 -5.40
N ASP A 61 4.14 -11.43 -6.03
CA ASP A 61 5.59 -11.27 -5.94
C ASP A 61 6.03 -9.91 -6.49
N GLU A 62 5.44 -9.48 -7.60
CA GLU A 62 5.75 -8.16 -8.15
C GLU A 62 5.32 -7.06 -7.19
N PHE A 63 4.11 -7.19 -6.65
CA PHE A 63 3.64 -6.19 -5.71
C PHE A 63 4.50 -6.17 -4.45
N TYR A 64 4.87 -7.34 -3.95
CA TYR A 64 5.63 -7.42 -2.71
C TYR A 64 7.00 -6.77 -2.87
N ALA A 65 7.61 -6.90 -4.05
CA ALA A 65 8.86 -6.20 -4.31
C ALA A 65 8.67 -4.69 -4.23
N VAL A 66 7.57 -4.18 -4.76
CA VAL A 66 7.26 -2.75 -4.67
C VAL A 66 7.02 -2.34 -3.22
N TYR A 67 6.25 -3.15 -2.49
CA TYR A 67 5.98 -2.88 -1.09
C TYR A 67 7.30 -2.77 -0.31
N ASN A 68 8.21 -3.71 -0.52
CA ASN A 68 9.47 -3.71 0.21
C ASN A 68 10.32 -2.48 -0.11
N LYS A 69 10.20 -1.95 -1.32
CA LYS A 69 10.96 -0.75 -1.67
C LYS A 69 10.35 0.51 -1.08
N LYS A 70 9.04 0.55 -0.88
CA LYS A 70 8.36 1.81 -0.60
C LYS A 70 7.87 1.96 0.83
N HIS A 71 7.72 0.86 1.57
CA HIS A 71 7.05 0.98 2.86
C HIS A 71 7.80 1.85 3.85
N SER A 72 9.13 1.82 3.83
CA SER A 72 9.91 2.63 4.77
C SER A 72 9.66 4.12 4.60
N ALA A 73 9.68 4.57 3.34
CA ALA A 73 9.45 5.99 3.07
C ALA A 73 8.03 6.38 3.45
N ILE A 74 7.06 5.51 3.19
CA ILE A 74 5.68 5.78 3.55
C ILE A 74 5.53 5.84 5.06
N GLU A 75 6.14 4.91 5.78
CA GLU A 75 6.09 4.89 7.24
C GLU A 75 6.68 6.17 7.81
N GLN A 76 7.81 6.61 7.26
CA GLN A 76 8.45 7.81 7.73
C GLN A 76 7.55 9.02 7.52
N ARG A 77 6.94 9.12 6.35
CA ARG A 77 6.04 10.23 6.09
C ARG A 77 4.82 10.21 7.00
N LEU A 78 4.26 9.02 7.23
CA LEU A 78 3.12 8.90 8.13
C LEU A 78 3.48 9.31 9.54
N ALA A 79 4.67 8.92 10.00
CA ALA A 79 5.11 9.29 11.34
C ALA A 79 5.31 10.79 11.48
N GLU A 80 5.75 11.44 10.41
CA GLU A 80 6.06 12.86 10.46
C GLU A 80 4.84 13.74 10.19
N LYS A 81 3.97 13.32 9.27
CA LYS A 81 2.91 14.20 8.76
C LYS A 81 1.53 13.58 8.75
N GLY A 82 1.43 12.29 9.05
CA GLY A 82 0.14 11.62 8.96
C GLY A 82 -0.25 11.37 7.51
N LEU A 83 -1.49 10.97 7.31
CA LEU A 83 -2.00 10.71 5.96
C LEU A 83 -1.96 11.98 5.13
N PRO A 84 -1.60 11.88 3.84
CA PRO A 84 -1.73 13.02 2.95
C PRO A 84 -3.17 13.52 2.94
N GLU A 85 -3.31 14.83 2.86
CA GLU A 85 -4.62 15.45 2.97
C GLU A 85 -5.57 14.97 1.89
N HIS A 86 -5.06 14.75 0.69
CA HIS A 86 -5.94 14.31 -0.40
C HIS A 86 -6.51 12.92 -0.16
N LEU A 87 -5.83 12.09 0.62
CA LEU A 87 -6.38 10.77 0.95
C LEU A 87 -7.46 10.87 2.00
N LEU A 88 -7.33 11.80 2.93
CA LEU A 88 -8.40 12.04 3.90
C LEU A 88 -9.66 12.50 3.20
N HIS A 89 -9.52 13.43 2.27
CA HIS A 89 -10.68 13.93 1.53
C HIS A 89 -11.33 12.83 0.70
N ARG A 90 -10.52 11.97 0.10
CA ARG A 90 -11.09 10.90 -0.69
C ARG A 90 -11.91 9.96 0.16
N GLU A 91 -11.51 9.74 1.39
CA GLU A 91 -12.29 8.88 2.26
C GLU A 91 -13.64 9.44 2.55
N GLU A 92 -13.73 10.75 2.69
CA GLU A 92 -15.00 11.38 2.94
C GLU A 92 -15.92 11.28 1.75
N HIS A 93 -15.35 11.22 0.55
CA HIS A 93 -16.17 11.21 -0.65
C HIS A 93 -16.43 9.83 -1.18
N SER A 94 -15.87 8.81 -0.56
CA SER A 94 -16.07 7.50 -1.15
C SER A 94 -17.45 7.07 -0.81
N GLU A 95 -18.22 7.07 -1.03
CA GLU A 95 -19.41 6.67 -0.87
C GLU A 95 -19.96 5.93 -1.67
#